data_416041e3783a0504f3d9a0965559b75d
#
_entry.id   416041e3783a0504f3d9a0965559b75d
#
_cell.length_a   1.000
_cell.length_b   1.000
_cell.length_c   1.000
_cell.angle_alpha   90.00
_cell.angle_beta   90.00
_cell.angle_gamma   90.00
#
_symmetry.space_group_name_H-M   'P 1'
#
loop_
_entity.id
_entity.type
_entity.pdbx_description
1 polymer ?
#
loop_
_entity_poly.entity_id
_entity_poly.type
_entity_poly.pdbx_seq_one_letter_code
_entity_poly.pdbx_strand_id
1 'polypeptide(L)'
;MYNETTKEVIIYGIDNISEKLDGIIHSLNLEKQCFEIKLIMSEAIANAFIHGNNKDKDKPIIVEFKLENDFINISVKDTGKENLTLKTNKEIDEDDILSESGRGLFIISAYTDEAEFKDGCLIMKKSLK
;
A
#
# COMPACT_ATOMS: atom_id res chain seq x y z
N MET A 1 -18.35 12.02 -17.81
CA MET A 1 -17.52 12.92 -17.01
C MET A 1 -16.92 12.16 -15.82
N TYR A 2 -15.64 12.27 -15.63
CA TYR A 2 -14.95 11.55 -14.56
C TYR A 2 -15.06 12.29 -13.24
N ASN A 3 -15.38 11.56 -12.20
CA ASN A 3 -15.18 12.04 -10.85
C ASN A 3 -13.88 11.46 -10.34
N GLU A 4 -12.79 12.12 -10.65
CA GLU A 4 -11.49 11.77 -10.07
C GLU A 4 -11.42 12.37 -8.69
N THR A 5 -11.15 11.52 -7.70
CA THR A 5 -10.88 11.98 -6.35
C THR A 5 -9.44 11.60 -6.01
N THR A 6 -8.65 12.59 -5.68
CA THR A 6 -7.27 12.39 -5.27
C THR A 6 -7.13 12.86 -3.82
N LYS A 7 -6.46 12.05 -3.02
CA LYS A 7 -6.20 12.38 -1.61
C LYS A 7 -4.77 11.98 -1.26
N GLU A 8 -4.07 12.86 -0.58
CA GLU A 8 -2.72 12.59 -0.09
C GLU A 8 -2.70 12.64 1.43
N VAL A 9 -2.02 11.69 2.04
CA VAL A 9 -1.87 11.61 3.49
C VAL A 9 -0.41 11.38 3.80
N ILE A 10 0.12 12.12 4.78
CA ILE A 10 1.49 11.93 5.25
C ILE A 10 1.43 11.26 6.62
N ILE A 11 2.14 10.13 6.74
CA ILE A 11 2.12 9.30 7.94
C ILE A 11 3.53 9.23 8.53
N TYR A 12 3.63 9.38 9.84
CA TYR A 12 4.87 9.23 10.58
C TYR A 12 4.72 8.05 11.54
N GLY A 13 5.47 6.97 11.28
CA GLY A 13 5.34 5.75 12.06
C GLY A 13 4.06 5.00 11.72
N ILE A 14 3.76 3.99 12.53
CA ILE A 14 2.59 3.13 12.28
C ILE A 14 1.60 3.11 13.46
N ASP A 15 1.76 4.02 14.41
CA ASP A 15 0.85 4.11 15.54
C ASP A 15 -0.54 4.53 15.06
N ASN A 16 -1.57 3.82 15.52
CA ASN A 16 -2.97 4.09 15.17
C ASN A 16 -3.25 4.02 13.67
N ILE A 17 -2.44 3.23 12.94
CA ILE A 17 -2.59 3.15 11.47
C ILE A 17 -3.94 2.57 11.09
N SER A 18 -4.46 1.61 11.83
CA SER A 18 -5.75 0.99 11.54
C SER A 18 -6.87 2.03 11.53
N GLU A 19 -6.92 2.89 12.55
CA GLU A 19 -7.93 3.94 12.66
C GLU A 19 -7.79 4.98 11.55
N LYS A 20 -6.55 5.34 11.21
CA LYS A 20 -6.28 6.28 10.12
C LYS A 20 -6.78 5.74 8.79
N LEU A 21 -6.53 4.44 8.53
CA LEU A 21 -6.97 3.79 7.31
C LEU A 21 -8.50 3.69 7.24
N ASP A 22 -9.14 3.38 8.36
CA ASP A 22 -10.61 3.33 8.41
C ASP A 22 -11.20 4.69 8.05
N GLY A 23 -10.62 5.77 8.56
CA GLY A 23 -11.07 7.13 8.24
C GLY A 23 -10.92 7.47 6.77
N ILE A 24 -9.80 7.08 6.17
CA ILE A 24 -9.55 7.32 4.75
C ILE A 24 -10.53 6.54 3.88
N ILE A 25 -10.72 5.27 4.18
CA ILE A 25 -11.63 4.40 3.44
C ILE A 25 -13.06 4.95 3.51
N HIS A 26 -13.46 5.39 4.69
CA HIS A 26 -14.78 6.01 4.86
C HIS A 26 -14.90 7.31 4.04
N SER A 27 -13.87 8.14 4.05
CA SER A 27 -13.88 9.41 3.31
C SER A 27 -13.96 9.21 1.78
N LEU A 28 -13.51 8.05 1.30
CA LEU A 28 -13.56 7.71 -0.12
C LEU A 28 -14.78 6.86 -0.48
N ASN A 29 -15.66 6.58 0.48
CA ASN A 29 -16.85 5.74 0.30
C ASN A 29 -16.51 4.33 -0.19
N LEU A 30 -15.46 3.74 0.35
CA LEU A 30 -14.98 2.42 -0.06
C LEU A 30 -15.24 1.35 1.00
N GLU A 31 -16.28 1.51 1.80
CA GLU A 31 -16.58 0.58 2.90
C GLU A 31 -16.84 -0.85 2.42
N LYS A 32 -17.35 -1.02 1.20
CA LYS A 32 -17.60 -2.35 0.63
C LYS A 32 -16.32 -3.15 0.39
N GLN A 33 -15.22 -2.45 0.08
CA GLN A 33 -13.93 -3.07 -0.14
C GLN A 33 -12.97 -2.83 1.02
N CYS A 34 -13.51 -2.41 2.16
CA CYS A 34 -12.72 -2.00 3.32
C CYS A 34 -11.67 -3.03 3.72
N PHE A 35 -12.06 -4.31 3.82
CA PHE A 35 -11.15 -5.34 4.27
C PHE A 35 -9.93 -5.48 3.36
N GLU A 36 -10.14 -5.61 2.07
CA GLU A 36 -9.05 -5.81 1.12
C GLU A 36 -8.16 -4.59 1.01
N ILE A 37 -8.76 -3.39 0.91
CA ILE A 37 -8.01 -2.14 0.80
C ILE A 37 -7.18 -1.91 2.05
N LYS A 38 -7.78 -2.10 3.23
CA LYS A 38 -7.08 -1.93 4.49
C LYS A 38 -5.91 -2.91 4.61
N LEU A 39 -6.12 -4.15 4.16
CA LEU A 39 -5.09 -5.17 4.21
C LEU A 39 -3.88 -4.82 3.34
N ILE A 40 -4.09 -4.47 2.08
CA ILE A 40 -2.97 -4.13 1.19
C ILE A 40 -2.26 -2.86 1.64
N MET A 41 -2.99 -1.88 2.14
CA MET A 41 -2.41 -0.65 2.64
C MET A 41 -1.60 -0.86 3.90
N SER A 42 -2.12 -1.66 4.83
CA SER A 42 -1.41 -1.97 6.06
C SER A 42 -0.07 -2.62 5.77
N GLU A 43 -0.05 -3.57 4.84
CA GLU A 43 1.18 -4.25 4.44
C GLU A 43 2.14 -3.30 3.72
N ALA A 44 1.62 -2.45 2.83
CA ALA A 44 2.45 -1.50 2.10
C ALA A 44 3.08 -0.46 3.03
N ILE A 45 2.31 0.05 3.98
CA ILE A 45 2.79 1.04 4.94
C ILE A 45 3.80 0.41 5.89
N ALA A 46 3.54 -0.81 6.36
CA ALA A 46 4.50 -1.53 7.20
C ALA A 46 5.82 -1.74 6.48
N ASN A 47 5.78 -2.14 5.21
CA ASN A 47 6.98 -2.27 4.39
C ASN A 47 7.74 -0.94 4.27
N ALA A 48 7.02 0.13 3.99
CA ALA A 48 7.63 1.46 3.87
C ALA A 48 8.30 1.89 5.18
N PHE A 49 7.66 1.62 6.31
CA PHE A 49 8.21 1.96 7.62
C PHE A 49 9.43 1.12 7.96
N ILE A 50 9.32 -0.20 7.83
CA ILE A 50 10.36 -1.14 8.25
C ILE A 50 11.56 -1.10 7.31
N HIS A 51 11.33 -1.21 6.01
CA HIS A 51 12.40 -1.36 5.02
C HIS A 51 12.82 -0.05 4.37
N GLY A 52 11.85 0.82 4.07
CA GLY A 52 12.15 2.09 3.44
C GLY A 52 12.73 3.11 4.42
N ASN A 53 12.07 3.32 5.52
CA ASN A 53 12.46 4.30 6.53
C ASN A 53 13.29 3.73 7.67
N ASN A 54 13.60 2.43 7.65
CA ASN A 54 14.38 1.76 8.70
C ASN A 54 13.81 1.98 10.10
N LYS A 55 12.48 1.92 10.23
CA LYS A 55 11.74 2.11 11.48
C LYS A 55 11.91 3.49 12.10
N ASP A 56 12.29 4.48 11.31
CA ASP A 56 12.48 5.86 11.78
C ASP A 56 11.14 6.61 11.73
N LYS A 57 10.59 6.91 12.89
CA LYS A 57 9.30 7.60 13.03
C LYS A 57 9.36 9.06 12.57
N ASP A 58 10.55 9.62 12.45
CA ASP A 58 10.72 11.00 12.01
C ASP A 58 10.72 11.15 10.50
N LYS A 59 10.78 10.04 9.78
CA LYS A 59 10.73 10.03 8.32
C LYS A 59 9.30 9.83 7.84
N PRO A 60 8.85 10.63 6.85
CA PRO A 60 7.48 10.53 6.38
C PRO A 60 7.23 9.32 5.48
N ILE A 61 6.00 8.85 5.50
CA ILE A 61 5.46 7.93 4.51
C ILE A 61 4.35 8.69 3.81
N ILE A 62 4.48 8.90 2.51
CA ILE A 62 3.51 9.66 1.73
C ILE A 62 2.60 8.68 1.01
N VAL A 63 1.32 8.73 1.33
CA VAL A 63 0.32 7.83 0.73
C VAL A 63 -0.61 8.67 -0.13
N GLU A 64 -0.71 8.32 -1.40
CA GLU A 64 -1.59 9.00 -2.32
C GLU A 64 -2.65 8.04 -2.84
N PHE A 65 -3.89 8.50 -2.83
CA PHE A 65 -5.04 7.75 -3.33
C PHE A 65 -5.61 8.48 -4.53
N LYS A 66 -5.81 7.75 -5.61
CA LYS A 66 -6.48 8.29 -6.78
C LYS A 66 -7.61 7.35 -7.17
N LEU A 67 -8.83 7.83 -7.02
CA LEU A 67 -10.03 7.06 -7.34
C LEU A 67 -10.45 7.41 -8.76
N GLU A 68 -10.47 6.41 -9.62
CA GLU A 68 -10.84 6.55 -11.03
C GLU A 68 -11.90 5.51 -11.39
N ASN A 69 -13.10 5.96 -11.77
CA ASN A 69 -14.16 5.04 -12.22
C ASN A 69 -14.26 3.78 -11.37
N ASP A 70 -13.79 2.65 -11.90
CA ASP A 70 -13.89 1.34 -11.26
C ASP A 70 -12.59 0.89 -10.61
N PHE A 71 -11.61 1.78 -10.48
CA PHE A 71 -10.29 1.44 -9.93
C PHE A 71 -9.86 2.44 -8.87
N ILE A 72 -9.06 1.96 -7.93
CA ILE A 72 -8.32 2.83 -7.03
C ILE A 72 -6.83 2.61 -7.27
N ASN A 73 -6.10 3.70 -7.40
CA ASN A 73 -4.63 3.67 -7.49
C ASN A 73 -4.10 4.19 -6.16
N ILE A 74 -3.22 3.42 -5.54
CA ILE A 74 -2.63 3.76 -4.25
C ILE A 74 -1.12 3.76 -4.43
N SER A 75 -0.47 4.85 -4.04
CA SER A 75 0.99 4.87 -4.00
C SER A 75 1.47 5.13 -2.59
N VAL A 76 2.49 4.39 -2.19
CA VAL A 76 3.10 4.51 -0.86
C VAL A 76 4.57 4.78 -1.06
N LYS A 77 5.01 5.97 -0.69
CA LYS A 77 6.38 6.42 -0.89
C LYS A 77 7.07 6.61 0.46
N ASP A 78 8.24 6.02 0.61
CA ASP A 78 9.10 6.22 1.76
C ASP A 78 10.33 7.05 1.35
N THR A 79 11.26 7.24 2.28
CA THR A 79 12.49 7.99 2.02
C THR A 79 13.66 7.10 1.64
N GLY A 80 13.45 5.79 1.55
CA GLY A 80 14.47 4.84 1.16
C GLY A 80 14.81 5.00 -0.32
N LYS A 81 16.03 4.60 -0.66
CA LYS A 81 16.50 4.67 -2.04
C LYS A 81 16.59 3.30 -2.69
N GLU A 82 16.32 2.24 -1.93
CA GLU A 82 16.40 0.90 -2.45
C GLU A 82 15.14 0.54 -3.21
N ASN A 83 15.33 0.02 -4.42
CA ASN A 83 14.23 -0.51 -5.18
C ASN A 83 14.10 -2.00 -4.87
N LEU A 84 13.09 -2.35 -4.08
CA LEU A 84 12.77 -3.75 -3.85
C LEU A 84 12.03 -4.25 -5.09
N THR A 85 12.39 -5.43 -5.54
CA THR A 85 11.68 -6.07 -6.63
C THR A 85 10.43 -6.73 -6.09
N LEU A 86 9.27 -6.32 -6.59
CA LEU A 86 8.01 -6.94 -6.23
C LEU A 86 7.87 -8.24 -7.01
N LYS A 87 7.75 -9.35 -6.29
CA LYS A 87 7.56 -10.66 -6.91
C LYS A 87 6.09 -10.92 -7.16
N THR A 88 5.79 -11.52 -8.31
CA THR A 88 4.45 -12.01 -8.60
C THR A 88 4.18 -13.27 -7.76
N ASN A 89 2.93 -13.69 -7.72
CA ASN A 89 2.56 -14.91 -6.98
C ASN A 89 3.32 -16.15 -7.47
N LYS A 90 3.77 -16.15 -8.72
CA LYS A 90 4.52 -17.26 -9.31
C LYS A 90 5.99 -17.24 -8.93
N GLU A 91 6.50 -16.08 -8.52
CA GLU A 91 7.92 -15.88 -8.22
C GLU A 91 8.22 -15.98 -6.71
N ILE A 92 7.20 -15.92 -5.88
CA ILE A 92 7.35 -15.99 -4.42
C ILE A 92 7.42 -17.45 -4.01
N ASP A 93 8.53 -17.86 -3.40
CA ASP A 93 8.69 -19.23 -2.90
C ASP A 93 8.21 -19.32 -1.44
N GLU A 94 8.25 -20.55 -0.89
CA GLU A 94 7.79 -20.80 0.47
C GLU A 94 8.58 -20.01 1.51
N ASP A 95 9.87 -19.85 1.31
CA ASP A 95 10.71 -19.11 2.26
C ASP A 95 10.30 -17.63 2.29
N ASP A 96 9.99 -17.05 1.13
CA ASP A 96 9.51 -15.68 1.05
C ASP A 96 8.16 -15.51 1.76
N ILE A 97 7.27 -16.47 1.58
CA ILE A 97 5.93 -16.43 2.22
C ILE A 97 6.06 -16.52 3.74
N LEU A 98 7.00 -17.34 4.23
CA LEU A 98 7.22 -17.52 5.66
C LEU A 98 7.90 -16.33 6.30
N SER A 99 8.63 -15.51 5.54
CA SER A 99 9.24 -14.29 6.06
C SER A 99 8.14 -13.22 6.19
N GLU A 100 8.30 -12.33 7.16
CA GLU A 100 7.34 -11.25 7.37
C GLU A 100 7.21 -10.37 6.14
N SER A 101 8.33 -9.97 5.56
CA SER A 101 8.36 -9.11 4.36
C SER A 101 7.79 -9.82 3.14
N GLY A 102 8.15 -11.08 2.94
CA GLY A 102 7.66 -11.86 1.80
C GLY A 102 6.17 -12.07 1.87
N ARG A 103 5.64 -12.30 3.07
CA ARG A 103 4.21 -12.47 3.28
C ARG A 103 3.44 -11.20 2.92
N GLY A 104 3.95 -10.05 3.33
CA GLY A 104 3.31 -8.76 3.01
C GLY A 104 3.25 -8.50 1.52
N LEU A 105 4.35 -8.73 0.81
CA LEU A 105 4.39 -8.58 -0.65
C LEU A 105 3.47 -9.58 -1.36
N PHE A 106 3.40 -10.80 -0.84
CA PHE A 106 2.50 -11.81 -1.37
C PHE A 106 1.02 -11.36 -1.25
N ILE A 107 0.65 -10.83 -0.08
CA ILE A 107 -0.70 -10.33 0.16
C ILE A 107 -1.02 -9.19 -0.81
N ILE A 108 -0.10 -8.24 -0.98
CA ILE A 108 -0.28 -7.13 -1.90
C ILE A 108 -0.53 -7.65 -3.33
N SER A 109 0.29 -8.58 -3.79
CA SER A 109 0.14 -9.16 -5.12
C SER A 109 -1.18 -9.91 -5.27
N ALA A 110 -1.62 -10.61 -4.22
CA ALA A 110 -2.84 -11.40 -4.27
C ALA A 110 -4.11 -10.55 -4.37
N TYR A 111 -4.11 -9.37 -3.78
CA TYR A 111 -5.30 -8.53 -3.69
C TYR A 111 -5.27 -7.27 -4.57
N THR A 112 -4.29 -7.16 -5.45
CA THR A 112 -4.21 -6.04 -6.40
C THR A 112 -4.22 -6.58 -7.84
N ASP A 113 -4.67 -5.75 -8.77
CA ASP A 113 -4.59 -6.09 -10.19
C ASP A 113 -3.19 -5.82 -10.72
N GLU A 114 -2.56 -4.77 -10.25
CA GLU A 114 -1.20 -4.42 -10.60
C GLU A 114 -0.49 -3.84 -9.38
N ALA A 115 0.78 -4.15 -9.22
CA ALA A 115 1.61 -3.57 -8.17
C ALA A 115 3.06 -3.58 -8.63
N GLU A 116 3.76 -2.45 -8.39
CA GLU A 116 5.17 -2.35 -8.75
C GLU A 116 5.90 -1.40 -7.80
N PHE A 117 7.20 -1.63 -7.62
CA PHE A 117 8.07 -0.67 -6.96
C PHE A 117 8.78 0.15 -8.02
N LYS A 118 8.82 1.47 -7.81
CA LYS A 118 9.51 2.37 -8.71
C LYS A 118 10.04 3.55 -7.88
N ASP A 119 11.35 3.71 -7.85
CA ASP A 119 12.03 4.83 -7.18
C ASP A 119 11.58 5.06 -5.73
N GLY A 120 11.55 3.98 -4.94
CA GLY A 120 11.16 4.06 -3.54
C GLY A 120 9.66 4.21 -3.32
N CYS A 121 8.88 3.99 -4.35
CA CYS A 121 7.43 4.12 -4.31
C CYS A 121 6.77 2.80 -4.71
N LEU A 122 5.87 2.31 -3.86
CA LEU A 122 5.05 1.16 -4.21
C LEU A 122 3.75 1.67 -4.81
N ILE A 123 3.49 1.31 -6.05
CA ILE A 123 2.29 1.74 -6.78
C ILE A 123 1.38 0.54 -6.95
N MET A 124 0.14 0.66 -6.50
CA MET A 124 -0.85 -0.42 -6.53
C MET A 124 -2.11 0.02 -7.24
N LYS A 125 -2.68 -0.87 -8.03
CA LYS A 125 -3.95 -0.64 -8.71
C LYS A 125 -4.92 -1.75 -8.35
N LYS A 126 -6.11 -1.39 -7.92
CA LYS A 126 -7.11 -2.36 -7.49
C LYS A 126 -8.47 -2.05 -8.11
N SER A 127 -9.11 -3.07 -8.68
CA SER A 127 -10.46 -2.98 -9.17
C SER A 127 -11.45 -2.87 -8.01
N LEU A 128 -12.45 -2.01 -8.17
CA LEU A 128 -13.52 -1.82 -7.19
C LEU A 128 -14.79 -2.58 -7.55
N LYS A 129 -14.75 -3.34 -8.62
CA LYS A 129 -15.89 -4.17 -9.04
C LYS A 129 -15.87 -5.53 -8.38
#